data_bb9f48c16fb34c6fe3dbc6d0f2df8d55
#
_entry.id   bb9f48c16fb34c6fe3dbc6d0f2df8d55
#
_cell.length_a   1.000
_cell.length_b   1.000
_cell.length_c   1.000
_cell.angle_alpha   90.00
_cell.angle_beta   90.00
_cell.angle_gamma   90.00
#
_symmetry.space_group_name_H-M   'P 1'
#
loop_
_entity.id
_entity.type
_entity.pdbx_description
1 polymer ?
#
loop_
_entity_poly.entity_id
_entity_poly.type
_entity_poly.pdbx_seq_one_letter_code
_entity_poly.pdbx_strand_id
1 'polypeptide(L)' 'NLAITKLVHEKLSVERVSDAVGFSEPRSFTRAFKHWTGLTPREYCKQNRK' A
#
# COMPACT_ATOMS: atom_id res chain seq x y z
N ASN A 1 -5.67 -4.66 8.00
CA ASN A 1 -5.68 -3.32 7.43
C ASN A 1 -6.18 -3.36 5.99
N LEU A 2 -7.13 -2.49 5.67
CA LEU A 2 -7.75 -2.46 4.34
C LEU A 2 -6.75 -2.17 3.22
N ALA A 3 -5.79 -1.28 3.47
CA ALA A 3 -4.78 -0.96 2.46
C ALA A 3 -3.92 -2.17 2.13
N ILE A 4 -3.55 -2.95 3.14
CA ILE A 4 -2.76 -4.15 2.95
C ILE A 4 -3.54 -5.18 2.14
N THR A 5 -4.81 -5.37 2.47
CA THR A 5 -5.66 -6.31 1.75
C THR A 5 -5.77 -5.92 0.27
N LYS A 6 -6.03 -4.65 0.00
CA LYS A 6 -6.15 -4.18 -1.39
C LYS A 6 -4.84 -4.32 -2.14
N LEU A 7 -3.73 -4.02 -1.50
CA LEU A 7 -2.43 -4.07 -2.15
C LEU A 7 -1.97 -5.51 -2.45
N VAL A 8 -2.11 -6.39 -1.48
CA VAL A 8 -1.58 -7.74 -1.57
C VAL A 8 -2.58 -8.70 -2.20
N HIS A 9 -3.80 -8.75 -1.68
CA HIS A 9 -4.81 -9.69 -2.15
C HIS A 9 -5.45 -9.31 -3.47
N GLU A 10 -5.76 -8.03 -3.64
CA GLU A 10 -6.38 -7.55 -4.86
C GLU A 10 -5.37 -7.15 -5.93
N LYS A 11 -4.10 -7.08 -5.55
CA LYS A 11 -3.00 -6.73 -6.45
C LYS A 11 -3.19 -5.40 -7.16
N LEU A 12 -3.78 -4.45 -6.46
CA LEU A 12 -3.95 -3.12 -7.00
C LEU A 12 -2.62 -2.35 -6.97
N SER A 13 -2.48 -1.38 -7.87
CA SER A 13 -1.30 -0.54 -7.85
C SER A 13 -1.32 0.38 -6.64
N VAL A 14 -0.16 0.92 -6.27
CA VAL A 14 -0.05 1.85 -5.15
C VAL A 14 -0.97 3.04 -5.34
N GLU A 15 -1.06 3.57 -6.57
CA GLU A 15 -1.93 4.69 -6.85
C GLU A 15 -3.40 4.35 -6.62
N ARG A 16 -3.81 3.17 -7.05
CA ARG A 16 -5.19 2.74 -6.87
C ARG A 16 -5.52 2.50 -5.41
N VAL A 17 -4.61 1.89 -4.68
CA VAL A 17 -4.81 1.66 -3.24
C VAL A 17 -4.90 2.99 -2.51
N SER A 18 -4.01 3.92 -2.85
CA SER A 18 -4.01 5.25 -2.25
C SER A 18 -5.36 5.93 -2.43
N ASP A 19 -5.88 5.90 -3.65
CA ASP A 19 -7.17 6.51 -3.95
C ASP A 19 -8.31 5.81 -3.20
N ALA A 20 -8.28 4.50 -3.17
CA ALA A 20 -9.33 3.71 -2.53
C ALA A 20 -9.41 3.94 -1.02
N VAL A 21 -8.29 4.22 -0.37
CA VAL A 21 -8.30 4.47 1.07
C VAL A 21 -8.37 5.96 1.43
N GLY A 22 -8.56 6.81 0.43
CA GLY A 22 -8.84 8.21 0.66
C GLY A 22 -7.66 9.16 0.71
N PHE A 23 -6.51 8.76 0.20
CA PHE A 23 -5.36 9.66 0.13
C PHE A 23 -5.37 10.43 -1.18
N SER A 24 -5.03 11.72 -1.12
CA SER A 24 -4.98 12.57 -2.31
C SER A 24 -3.76 12.28 -3.17
N GLU A 25 -2.66 11.87 -2.54
CA GLU A 25 -1.40 11.62 -3.24
C GLU A 25 -0.81 10.29 -2.85
N PRO A 26 -0.29 9.52 -3.83
CA PRO A 26 0.38 8.25 -3.54
C PRO A 26 1.56 8.39 -2.57
N ARG A 27 2.25 9.52 -2.62
CA ARG A 27 3.38 9.77 -1.71
C ARG A 27 2.95 9.76 -0.26
N SER A 28 1.84 10.42 0.03
CA SER A 28 1.32 10.47 1.39
C SER A 28 0.96 9.07 1.87
N PHE A 29 0.30 8.31 1.01
CA PHE A 29 -0.05 6.93 1.32
C PHE A 29 1.21 6.09 1.58
N THR A 30 2.24 6.24 0.74
CA THR A 30 3.48 5.48 0.88
C THR A 30 4.13 5.75 2.23
N ARG A 31 4.17 7.01 2.63
CA ARG A 31 4.76 7.37 3.92
C ARG A 31 3.96 6.79 5.09
N ALA A 32 2.65 6.89 5.01
CA ALA A 32 1.78 6.33 6.04
C ALA A 32 1.95 4.82 6.12
N PHE A 33 1.97 4.16 4.97
CA PHE A 33 2.12 2.72 4.91
C PHE A 33 3.44 2.27 5.54
N LYS A 34 4.51 2.97 5.23
CA LYS A 34 5.82 2.66 5.81
C LYS A 34 5.80 2.84 7.33
N HIS A 35 5.10 3.85 7.80
CA HIS A 35 4.95 4.08 9.23
C HIS A 35 4.18 2.94 9.90
N TRP A 36 3.15 2.42 9.25
CA TRP A 36 2.33 1.35 9.80
C TRP A 36 3.03 -0.01 9.82
N THR A 37 3.76 -0.33 8.75
CA THR A 37 4.33 -1.67 8.56
C THR A 37 5.86 -1.71 8.65
N GLY A 38 6.50 -0.55 8.59
CA GLY A 38 7.95 -0.46 8.53
C GLY A 38 8.51 -0.64 7.12
N LEU A 39 7.66 -0.89 6.14
CA LEU A 39 8.07 -1.10 4.75
C LEU A 39 7.22 -0.25 3.83
N THR A 40 7.79 0.14 2.68
CA THR A 40 6.99 0.80 1.66
C THR A 40 6.02 -0.22 1.07
N PRO A 41 4.92 0.25 0.44
CA PRO A 41 3.98 -0.69 -0.21
C PRO A 41 4.67 -1.60 -1.21
N ARG A 42 5.63 -1.06 -1.94
CA ARG A 42 6.38 -1.84 -2.92
C ARG A 42 7.20 -2.94 -2.26
N GLU A 43 7.91 -2.60 -1.19
CA GLU A 43 8.71 -3.57 -0.46
C GLU A 43 7.83 -4.61 0.21
N TYR A 44 6.71 -4.19 0.74
CA TYR A 44 5.77 -5.09 1.38
C TYR A 44 5.24 -6.12 0.39
N CYS A 45 4.84 -5.67 -0.79
CA CYS A 45 4.38 -6.58 -1.84
C CYS A 45 5.46 -7.56 -2.24
N LYS A 46 6.69 -7.09 -2.36
CA LYS A 46 7.82 -7.94 -2.75
C LYS A 46 8.05 -9.04 -1.73
N GLN A 47 7.97 -8.72 -0.45
CA GLN A 47 8.17 -9.72 0.60
C GLN A 47 7.03 -10.73 0.70
N ASN A 48 5.83 -10.32 0.35
CA ASN A 48 4.64 -11.19 0.43
C ASN A 48 4.33 -11.88 -0.89
N ARG A 49 5.16 -11.71 -1.88
CA ARG A 49 5.02 -12.36 -3.17
C ARG A 49 5.53 -13.79 -3.07
N LYS A 50 4.74 -14.71 -3.55
CA LYS A 50 5.14 -16.12 -3.60
C LYS A 50 5.53 -16.52 -4.99
#